data_3efddb820d16ba55407dde8ad37cd5e7
#
_entry.id   3efddb820d16ba55407dde8ad37cd5e7
#
_cell.length_a   1.000
_cell.length_b   1.000
_cell.length_c   1.000
_cell.angle_alpha   90.00
_cell.angle_beta   90.00
_cell.angle_gamma   90.00
#
_symmetry.space_group_name_H-M   'P 1'
#
loop_
_entity.id
_entity.type
_entity.pdbx_description
1 polymer ?
#
loop_
_entity_poly.entity_id
_entity_poly.type
_entity_poly.pdbx_seq_one_letter_code
_entity_poly.pdbx_strand_id
1 'polypeptide(L)'
;MVNITSPVSWAAKSAPEVRQIAEQDGSILVVPIGSLEQHGDHLPTGTDTILVETVATRGAEQVADDLPVLLTPPLWAGYSPHHLPFGGTVTSEFDTLHDQLEEVAASALENGFDSLLLLNGH
;
A
#
# COMPACT_ATOMS: atom_id res chain seq x y z
N MET A 1 -5.64 0.63 -9.53
CA MET A 1 -6.34 -0.68 -9.63
C MET A 1 -5.58 -1.70 -8.81
N VAL A 2 -6.30 -2.50 -8.05
CA VAL A 2 -5.67 -3.56 -7.23
C VAL A 2 -5.15 -4.67 -8.15
N ASN A 3 -3.88 -5.01 -8.02
CA ASN A 3 -3.28 -6.10 -8.79
C ASN A 3 -3.58 -7.44 -8.10
N ILE A 4 -4.69 -8.07 -8.49
CA ILE A 4 -5.11 -9.36 -7.95
C ILE A 4 -4.45 -10.56 -8.62
N THR A 5 -3.57 -10.34 -9.59
CA THR A 5 -2.89 -11.43 -10.30
C THR A 5 -1.51 -11.75 -9.71
N SER A 6 -0.96 -10.85 -8.90
CA SER A 6 0.34 -11.06 -8.28
C SER A 6 0.27 -12.06 -7.12
N PRO A 7 1.23 -12.99 -7.03
CA PRO A 7 1.27 -13.96 -5.92
C PRO A 7 1.49 -13.30 -4.54
N VAL A 8 1.98 -12.06 -4.50
CA VAL A 8 2.19 -11.31 -3.25
C VAL A 8 1.01 -10.44 -2.85
N SER A 9 -0.05 -10.39 -3.65
CA SER A 9 -1.23 -9.59 -3.36
C SER A 9 -2.07 -10.21 -2.24
N TRP A 10 -2.21 -9.50 -1.13
CA TRP A 10 -3.13 -9.90 -0.05
C TRP A 10 -4.57 -10.02 -0.58
N ALA A 11 -5.00 -9.04 -1.38
CA ALA A 11 -6.37 -9.00 -1.88
C ALA A 11 -6.75 -10.21 -2.75
N ALA A 12 -5.77 -10.95 -3.26
CA ALA A 12 -5.98 -12.16 -4.06
C ALA A 12 -6.02 -13.44 -3.23
N LYS A 13 -5.86 -13.36 -1.91
CA LYS A 13 -5.75 -14.54 -1.03
C LYS A 13 -6.94 -14.66 -0.12
N SER A 14 -7.24 -15.90 0.23
CA SER A 14 -8.19 -16.22 1.28
C SER A 14 -7.59 -15.94 2.67
N ALA A 15 -8.43 -15.85 3.69
CA ALA A 15 -7.96 -15.63 5.06
C ALA A 15 -6.98 -16.70 5.56
N PRO A 16 -7.20 -18.02 5.32
CA PRO A 16 -6.21 -19.04 5.67
C PRO A 16 -4.85 -18.85 4.98
N GLU A 17 -4.85 -18.48 3.69
CA GLU A 17 -3.61 -18.23 2.95
C GLU A 17 -2.84 -17.04 3.51
N VAL A 18 -3.54 -15.96 3.87
CA VAL A 18 -2.91 -14.81 4.54
C VAL A 18 -2.28 -15.22 5.86
N ARG A 19 -3.02 -15.95 6.72
CA ARG A 19 -2.49 -16.39 8.00
C ARG A 19 -1.27 -17.28 7.84
N GLN A 20 -1.28 -18.18 6.87
CA GLN A 20 -0.17 -19.10 6.61
C GLN A 20 1.12 -18.32 6.28
N ILE A 21 1.01 -17.23 5.55
CA ILE A 21 2.18 -16.39 5.22
C ILE A 21 2.57 -15.52 6.41
N ALA A 22 1.60 -14.86 7.05
CA ALA A 22 1.82 -13.93 8.14
C ALA A 22 2.48 -14.58 9.36
N GLU A 23 2.14 -15.83 9.65
CA GLU A 23 2.65 -16.58 10.81
C GLU A 23 4.06 -17.15 10.62
N GLN A 24 4.65 -17.03 9.43
CA GLN A 24 6.04 -17.43 9.19
C GLN A 24 7.01 -16.44 9.83
N ASP A 25 8.12 -16.94 10.34
CA ASP A 25 9.18 -16.11 10.91
C ASP A 25 9.72 -15.11 9.86
N GLY A 26 9.83 -13.86 10.26
CA GLY A 26 10.32 -12.80 9.39
C GLY A 26 9.29 -12.28 8.37
N SER A 27 8.00 -12.56 8.58
CA SER A 27 6.95 -12.10 7.67
C SER A 27 6.86 -10.56 7.60
N ILE A 28 6.65 -10.06 6.40
CA ILE A 28 6.62 -8.64 6.10
C ILE A 28 5.34 -8.30 5.36
N LEU A 29 4.62 -7.29 5.84
CA LEU A 29 3.54 -6.67 5.09
C LEU A 29 4.03 -5.35 4.50
N VAL A 30 3.94 -5.22 3.19
CA VAL A 30 4.23 -3.97 2.48
C VAL A 30 2.92 -3.21 2.29
N VAL A 31 2.89 -1.96 2.75
CA VAL A 31 1.74 -1.06 2.61
C VAL A 31 2.16 0.11 1.73
N PRO A 32 1.76 0.12 0.44
CA PRO A 32 2.05 1.24 -0.43
C PRO A 32 1.15 2.43 -0.09
N ILE A 33 1.72 3.61 -0.09
CA ILE A 33 1.00 4.86 0.18
C ILE A 33 1.16 5.76 -1.04
N GLY A 34 0.05 6.08 -1.66
CA GLY A 34 -0.03 6.94 -2.83
C GLY A 34 -0.70 8.27 -2.53
N SER A 35 -1.15 8.91 -3.59
CA SER A 35 -1.98 10.11 -3.56
C SER A 35 -2.79 10.18 -4.85
N LEU A 36 -3.94 10.81 -4.78
CA LEU A 36 -4.74 11.17 -5.95
C LEU A 36 -4.72 12.68 -6.06
N GLU A 37 -3.77 13.21 -6.85
CA GLU A 37 -3.49 14.63 -6.89
C GLU A 37 -3.09 15.11 -8.28
N GLN A 38 -3.31 16.38 -8.55
CA GLN A 38 -2.86 16.96 -9.81
C GLN A 38 -1.34 16.80 -9.98
N HIS A 39 -0.92 16.49 -11.18
CA HIS A 39 0.46 16.32 -11.60
C HIS A 39 0.76 17.11 -12.88
N GLY A 40 0.31 18.37 -12.92
CA GLY A 40 0.36 19.18 -14.13
C GLY A 40 -0.67 18.73 -15.17
N ASP A 41 -0.64 19.36 -16.34
CA ASP A 41 -1.61 19.07 -17.39
C ASP A 41 -1.31 17.81 -18.19
N HIS A 42 -0.16 17.21 -17.99
CA HIS A 42 0.37 16.13 -18.83
C HIS A 42 0.43 14.76 -18.17
N LEU A 43 0.34 14.67 -16.85
CA LEU A 43 0.38 13.41 -16.11
C LEU A 43 -0.98 13.10 -15.46
N PRO A 44 -1.32 11.81 -15.32
CA PRO A 44 -2.56 11.43 -14.65
C PRO A 44 -2.52 11.75 -13.16
N THR A 45 -3.68 12.04 -12.59
CA THR A 45 -3.80 12.35 -11.14
C THR A 45 -3.43 11.17 -10.24
N GLY A 46 -3.49 9.94 -10.75
CA GLY A 46 -3.09 8.72 -10.05
C GLY A 46 -1.60 8.39 -10.12
N THR A 47 -0.76 9.30 -10.59
CA THR A 47 0.67 9.03 -10.84
C THR A 47 1.37 8.41 -9.63
N ASP A 48 1.23 9.02 -8.45
CA ASP A 48 1.89 8.51 -7.23
C ASP A 48 1.41 7.10 -6.87
N THR A 49 0.10 6.88 -6.92
CA THR A 49 -0.49 5.58 -6.59
C THR A 49 -0.08 4.50 -7.60
N ILE A 50 -0.07 4.83 -8.89
CA ILE A 50 0.35 3.90 -9.96
C ILE A 50 1.81 3.52 -9.77
N LEU A 51 2.67 4.50 -9.53
CA LEU A 51 4.11 4.25 -9.37
C LEU A 51 4.41 3.44 -8.11
N VAL A 52 3.83 3.80 -6.97
CA VAL A 52 4.11 3.07 -5.73
C VAL A 52 3.57 1.65 -5.76
N GLU A 53 2.39 1.43 -6.34
CA GLU A 53 1.85 0.08 -6.51
C GLU A 53 2.76 -0.77 -7.40
N THR A 54 3.25 -0.21 -8.50
CA THR A 54 4.13 -0.91 -9.42
C THR A 54 5.46 -1.27 -8.76
N VAL A 55 6.10 -0.32 -8.10
CA VAL A 55 7.39 -0.54 -7.41
C VAL A 55 7.23 -1.54 -6.28
N ALA A 56 6.19 -1.40 -5.46
CA ALA A 56 5.94 -2.30 -4.34
C ALA A 56 5.68 -3.74 -4.81
N THR A 57 4.86 -3.90 -5.85
CA THR A 57 4.54 -5.23 -6.40
C THR A 57 5.80 -5.90 -6.94
N ARG A 58 6.57 -5.22 -7.77
CA ARG A 58 7.79 -5.77 -8.35
C ARG A 58 8.84 -6.08 -7.29
N GLY A 59 9.01 -5.19 -6.31
CA GLY A 59 9.95 -5.41 -5.20
C GLY A 59 9.57 -6.61 -4.35
N ALA A 60 8.30 -6.74 -3.99
CA ALA A 60 7.80 -7.89 -3.23
C ALA A 60 7.93 -9.20 -3.99
N GLU A 61 7.61 -9.20 -5.28
CA GLU A 61 7.77 -10.39 -6.14
C GLU A 61 9.22 -10.87 -6.24
N GLN A 62 10.19 -9.95 -6.26
CA GLN A 62 11.61 -10.29 -6.33
C GLN A 62 12.11 -11.02 -5.08
N VAL A 63 11.51 -10.78 -3.92
CA VAL A 63 11.96 -11.37 -2.65
C VAL A 63 11.03 -12.47 -2.13
N ALA A 64 9.91 -12.72 -2.81
CA ALA A 64 8.89 -13.65 -2.33
C ALA A 64 9.35 -15.10 -2.19
N ASP A 65 10.37 -15.53 -2.93
CA ASP A 65 10.96 -16.86 -2.79
C ASP A 65 11.82 -17.00 -1.53
N ASP A 66 12.35 -15.89 -1.03
CA ASP A 66 13.25 -15.86 0.12
C ASP A 66 12.57 -15.36 1.41
N LEU A 67 11.51 -14.57 1.29
CA LEU A 67 10.83 -13.92 2.40
C LEU A 67 9.32 -14.13 2.34
N PRO A 68 8.66 -14.39 3.49
CA PRO A 68 7.19 -14.40 3.54
C PRO A 68 6.66 -12.97 3.50
N VAL A 69 6.28 -12.51 2.31
CA VAL A 69 5.87 -11.14 2.05
C VAL A 69 4.48 -11.08 1.41
N LEU A 70 3.66 -10.17 1.88
CA LEU A 70 2.42 -9.78 1.21
C LEU A 70 2.37 -8.26 1.03
N LEU A 71 1.51 -7.85 0.10
CA LEU A 71 1.29 -6.47 -0.28
C LEU A 71 -0.20 -6.14 -0.15
N THR A 72 -0.53 -5.05 0.54
CA THR A 72 -1.90 -4.54 0.54
C THR A 72 -2.18 -3.75 -0.73
N PRO A 73 -3.47 -3.51 -1.08
CA PRO A 73 -3.80 -2.46 -2.03
C PRO A 73 -3.22 -1.12 -1.56
N PRO A 74 -2.87 -0.22 -2.49
CA PRO A 74 -2.32 1.07 -2.09
C PRO A 74 -3.35 1.96 -1.39
N LEU A 75 -2.92 2.72 -0.39
CA LEU A 75 -3.69 3.82 0.16
C LEU A 75 -3.59 4.99 -0.83
N TRP A 76 -4.69 5.30 -1.49
CA TRP A 76 -4.70 6.26 -2.60
C TRP A 76 -5.10 7.67 -2.18
N ALA A 77 -5.79 7.84 -1.04
CA ALA A 77 -6.19 9.14 -0.52
C ALA A 77 -5.14 9.62 0.50
N GLY A 78 -4.04 10.17 0.02
CA GLY A 78 -2.96 10.69 0.83
C GLY A 78 -3.23 12.09 1.40
N TYR A 79 -2.20 12.70 1.96
CA TYR A 79 -2.26 14.06 2.49
C TYR A 79 -1.63 15.03 1.48
N SER A 80 -2.49 15.77 0.76
CA SER A 80 -2.07 16.70 -0.29
C SER A 80 -2.98 17.93 -0.41
N PRO A 81 -3.27 18.64 0.70
CA PRO A 81 -4.18 19.80 0.65
C PRO A 81 -3.65 20.93 -0.21
N HIS A 82 -2.34 21.05 -0.35
CA HIS A 82 -1.68 22.08 -1.17
C HIS A 82 -1.95 21.92 -2.67
N HIS A 83 -2.41 20.75 -3.12
CA HIS A 83 -2.79 20.51 -4.51
C HIS A 83 -4.28 20.80 -4.81
N LEU A 84 -5.12 20.96 -3.79
CA LEU A 84 -6.57 21.20 -3.97
C LEU A 84 -6.90 22.38 -4.90
N PRO A 85 -6.19 23.54 -4.81
CA PRO A 85 -6.51 24.69 -5.66
C PRO A 85 -6.37 24.45 -7.17
N PHE A 86 -5.61 23.42 -7.56
CA PHE A 86 -5.37 23.11 -8.97
C PHE A 86 -6.46 22.20 -9.56
N GLY A 87 -7.38 21.66 -8.74
CA GLY A 87 -8.36 20.68 -9.17
C GLY A 87 -7.76 19.26 -9.29
N GLY A 88 -8.62 18.27 -9.54
CA GLY A 88 -8.17 16.90 -9.76
C GLY A 88 -7.56 16.18 -8.55
N THR A 89 -7.74 16.72 -7.35
CA THR A 89 -7.11 16.22 -6.13
C THR A 89 -8.15 15.77 -5.11
N VAL A 90 -7.89 14.63 -4.49
CA VAL A 90 -8.60 14.15 -3.30
C VAL A 90 -7.58 14.03 -2.17
N THR A 91 -7.84 14.67 -1.06
CA THR A 91 -6.93 14.64 0.09
C THR A 91 -7.65 14.21 1.36
N SER A 92 -6.96 13.46 2.19
CA SER A 92 -7.35 13.25 3.59
C SER A 92 -6.71 14.33 4.47
N GLU A 93 -7.30 14.57 5.64
CA GLU A 93 -6.63 15.32 6.67
C GLU A 93 -5.45 14.51 7.23
N PHE A 94 -4.45 15.20 7.77
CA PHE A 94 -3.26 14.54 8.31
C PHE A 94 -3.60 13.51 9.40
N ASP A 95 -4.44 13.88 10.36
CA ASP A 95 -4.80 12.98 11.46
C ASP A 95 -5.59 11.78 10.96
N THR A 96 -6.45 11.96 9.95
CA THR A 96 -7.21 10.87 9.35
C THR A 96 -6.28 9.84 8.70
N LEU A 97 -5.31 10.29 7.93
CA LEU A 97 -4.32 9.41 7.30
C LEU A 97 -3.47 8.69 8.36
N HIS A 98 -3.01 9.43 9.37
CA HIS A 98 -2.22 8.88 10.47
C HIS A 98 -3.00 7.78 11.22
N ASP A 99 -4.25 8.04 11.60
CA ASP A 99 -5.10 7.08 12.29
C ASP A 99 -5.34 5.83 11.44
N GLN A 100 -5.58 6.01 10.13
CA GLN A 100 -5.73 4.88 9.22
C GLN A 100 -4.47 4.00 9.16
N LEU A 101 -3.29 4.62 9.10
CA LEU A 101 -2.02 3.89 9.08
C LEU A 101 -1.81 3.13 10.39
N GLU A 102 -2.15 3.71 11.54
CA GLU A 102 -2.09 3.01 12.83
C GLU A 102 -3.02 1.79 12.86
N GLU A 103 -4.24 1.94 12.38
CA GLU A 103 -5.22 0.83 12.34
C GLU A 103 -4.80 -0.28 11.37
N VAL A 104 -4.24 0.08 10.22
CA VAL A 104 -3.68 -0.89 9.27
C VAL A 104 -2.51 -1.65 9.92
N ALA A 105 -1.62 -0.94 10.60
CA ALA A 105 -0.49 -1.55 11.30
C ALA A 105 -0.95 -2.51 12.40
N ALA A 106 -1.91 -2.08 13.22
CA ALA A 106 -2.47 -2.93 14.28
C ALA A 106 -3.12 -4.21 13.71
N SER A 107 -3.86 -4.07 12.62
CA SER A 107 -4.48 -5.20 11.93
C SER A 107 -3.45 -6.19 11.37
N ALA A 108 -2.35 -5.67 10.82
CA ALA A 108 -1.26 -6.50 10.31
C ALA A 108 -0.61 -7.33 11.42
N LEU A 109 -0.33 -6.72 12.56
CA LEU A 109 0.23 -7.41 13.71
C LEU A 109 -0.72 -8.48 14.24
N GLU A 110 -2.02 -8.19 14.28
CA GLU A 110 -3.05 -9.14 14.71
C GLU A 110 -3.16 -10.34 13.76
N ASN A 111 -2.91 -10.13 12.46
CA ASN A 111 -2.85 -11.22 11.48
C ASN A 111 -1.58 -12.08 11.60
N GLY A 112 -0.59 -11.65 12.36
CA GLY A 112 0.63 -12.40 12.63
C GLY A 112 1.90 -11.90 11.95
N PHE A 113 1.84 -10.80 11.18
CA PHE A 113 3.03 -10.24 10.54
C PHE A 113 4.04 -9.75 11.59
N ASP A 114 5.31 -10.06 11.36
CA ASP A 114 6.41 -9.64 12.23
C ASP A 114 6.78 -8.17 12.03
N SER A 115 6.62 -7.68 10.80
CA SER A 115 6.98 -6.28 10.48
C SER A 115 6.13 -5.71 9.35
N LEU A 116 6.10 -4.38 9.31
CA LEU A 116 5.48 -3.63 8.23
C LEU A 116 6.53 -2.75 7.55
N LEU A 117 6.40 -2.64 6.24
CA LEU A 117 7.11 -1.65 5.44
C LEU A 117 6.08 -0.68 4.87
N LEU A 118 6.08 0.55 5.36
CA LEU A 118 5.29 1.63 4.78
C LEU A 118 6.10 2.22 3.62
N LEU A 119 5.65 1.97 2.39
CA LEU A 119 6.33 2.45 1.20
C LEU A 119 5.61 3.69 0.67
N ASN A 120 6.21 4.85 0.90
CA ASN A 120 5.61 6.12 0.48
C ASN A 120 5.98 6.47 -0.95
N GLY A 121 4.94 6.63 -1.80
CA GLY A 121 5.06 7.10 -3.18
C GLY A 121 4.69 8.57 -3.39
N HIS A 122 4.39 9.29 -2.31
CA HIS A 122 3.94 10.68 -2.36
C HIS A 122 4.94 11.62 -1.69
#